data_d4cad47afb60b9022de136f3d96a095f
#
_entry.id   d4cad47afb60b9022de136f3d96a095f
#
_cell.length_a   1.000
_cell.length_b   1.000
_cell.length_c   1.000
_cell.angle_alpha   90.00
_cell.angle_beta   90.00
_cell.angle_gamma   90.00
#
_symmetry.space_group_name_H-M   'P 1'
#
loop_
_entity.id
_entity.type
_entity.pdbx_description
1 polymer ?
#
loop_
_entity_poly.entity_id
_entity_poly.type
_entity_poly.pdbx_seq_one_letter_code
_entity_poly.pdbx_strand_id
1 'polypeptide(L)'
;MPRTARKISRSNIYHVILRGINRQTIFEDDGDRHYFMTVLQYYKGISGYKLHAFCLMGNHVHLLIEPAGEPLGQVFRRVGAKYVSWYNRKYERSGHLFQDRFRSENVDSEQYYRTVLRYILQNPMKAGLERQPGSWRWSSYLAYRKGAGSITDTQYALDLFGGRDALIRFVLQGNDDLVMDEESYDPRFREDRPKRIMLRITNCDNPSAFQQLERDAQREYVRQMYAEDVTLSQITRLTGMPKTTVYRILKGIRVTDSAEQKVEQKEPSPLFHEMEEAFVFNESIEEVW
;
A
#
# COMPACT_ATOMS: atom_id res chain seq x y z
N MET A 1 -25.56 7.33 -12.81
CA MET A 1 -26.28 6.06 -12.55
C MET A 1 -26.45 5.87 -11.06
N PRO A 2 -27.63 5.45 -10.58
CA PRO A 2 -27.81 5.14 -9.15
C PRO A 2 -26.87 3.99 -8.77
N ARG A 3 -26.15 4.15 -7.67
CA ARG A 3 -25.21 3.12 -7.18
C ARG A 3 -25.98 1.99 -6.53
N THR A 4 -25.76 0.76 -6.96
CA THR A 4 -26.37 -0.43 -6.36
C THR A 4 -25.90 -0.57 -4.90
N ALA A 5 -26.81 -0.89 -3.98
CA ALA A 5 -26.46 -1.22 -2.60
C ALA A 5 -25.55 -2.46 -2.57
N ARG A 6 -24.60 -2.50 -1.62
CA ARG A 6 -23.77 -3.69 -1.43
C ARG A 6 -24.61 -4.85 -0.94
N LYS A 7 -24.35 -6.04 -1.48
CA LYS A 7 -24.96 -7.26 -0.97
C LYS A 7 -24.40 -7.53 0.44
N ILE A 8 -25.29 -7.94 1.33
CA ILE A 8 -24.91 -8.32 2.69
C ILE A 8 -24.42 -9.77 2.66
N SER A 9 -23.25 -10.04 3.23
CA SER A 9 -22.72 -11.38 3.35
C SER A 9 -23.48 -12.18 4.44
N ARG A 10 -23.74 -13.45 4.18
CA ARG A 10 -24.36 -14.36 5.15
C ARG A 10 -23.41 -14.73 6.29
N SER A 11 -22.13 -14.84 5.99
CA SER A 11 -21.07 -15.11 6.96
C SER A 11 -20.63 -13.86 7.72
N ASN A 12 -21.06 -12.69 7.28
CA ASN A 12 -20.53 -11.38 7.69
C ASN A 12 -19.04 -11.17 7.36
N ILE A 13 -18.41 -12.01 6.51
CA ILE A 13 -17.02 -11.88 6.09
C ILE A 13 -16.98 -11.34 4.66
N TYR A 14 -16.04 -10.44 4.42
CA TYR A 14 -15.88 -9.76 3.14
C TYR A 14 -14.43 -9.74 2.70
N HIS A 15 -14.20 -9.97 1.42
CA HIS A 15 -12.96 -9.59 0.75
C HIS A 15 -13.10 -8.13 0.31
N VAL A 16 -12.23 -7.28 0.80
CA VAL A 16 -12.23 -5.84 0.53
C VAL A 16 -10.98 -5.45 -0.23
N ILE A 17 -11.16 -4.61 -1.25
CA ILE A 17 -10.07 -4.07 -2.07
C ILE A 17 -10.14 -2.55 -2.10
N LEU A 18 -9.02 -1.91 -1.77
CA LEU A 18 -8.78 -0.49 -1.97
C LEU A 18 -7.74 -0.33 -3.07
N ARG A 19 -8.01 0.48 -4.10
CA ARG A 19 -7.10 0.65 -5.23
C ARG A 19 -6.84 2.13 -5.52
N GLY A 20 -5.61 2.47 -5.88
CA GLY A 20 -5.24 3.80 -6.31
C GLY A 20 -5.95 4.20 -7.62
N ILE A 21 -6.34 5.49 -7.73
CA ILE A 21 -6.95 6.03 -8.95
C ILE A 21 -6.01 5.81 -10.14
N ASN A 22 -6.56 5.35 -11.27
CA ASN A 22 -5.77 4.99 -12.45
C ASN A 22 -4.60 4.02 -12.12
N ARG A 23 -4.80 3.14 -11.12
CA ARG A 23 -3.81 2.19 -10.62
C ARG A 23 -2.51 2.85 -10.11
N GLN A 24 -2.56 4.14 -9.76
CA GLN A 24 -1.40 4.84 -9.19
C GLN A 24 -0.94 4.17 -7.90
N THR A 25 0.35 4.32 -7.59
CA THR A 25 0.94 3.92 -6.32
C THR A 25 0.25 4.64 -5.16
N ILE A 26 -0.11 3.88 -4.13
CA ILE A 26 -0.67 4.38 -2.87
C ILE A 26 0.27 4.21 -1.68
N PHE A 27 1.36 3.48 -1.86
CA PHE A 27 2.45 3.32 -0.91
C PHE A 27 3.78 3.56 -1.62
N GLU A 28 4.34 4.75 -1.49
CA GLU A 28 5.60 5.11 -2.13
C GLU A 28 6.81 4.53 -1.38
N ASP A 29 6.67 4.39 -0.05
CA ASP A 29 7.71 3.85 0.83
C ASP A 29 7.10 3.01 1.97
N ASP A 30 7.96 2.46 2.83
CA ASP A 30 7.54 1.65 3.96
C ASP A 30 6.84 2.48 5.05
N GLY A 31 7.17 3.77 5.19
CA GLY A 31 6.47 4.68 6.10
C GLY A 31 4.98 4.84 5.76
N ASP A 32 4.63 4.79 4.46
CA ASP A 32 3.23 4.83 4.02
C ASP A 32 2.47 3.58 4.47
N ARG A 33 3.12 2.42 4.34
CA ARG A 33 2.53 1.14 4.76
C ARG A 33 2.38 1.07 6.26
N HIS A 34 3.40 1.50 7.01
CA HIS A 34 3.31 1.59 8.47
C HIS A 34 2.17 2.49 8.90
N TYR A 35 2.07 3.69 8.33
CA TYR A 35 0.98 4.60 8.68
C TYR A 35 -0.39 4.02 8.34
N PHE A 36 -0.53 3.36 7.19
CA PHE A 36 -1.78 2.69 6.84
C PHE A 36 -2.16 1.60 7.84
N MET A 37 -1.19 0.78 8.26
CA MET A 37 -1.39 -0.24 9.30
C MET A 37 -1.77 0.36 10.66
N THR A 38 -1.13 1.47 11.05
CA THR A 38 -1.48 2.23 12.26
C THR A 38 -2.93 2.73 12.19
N VAL A 39 -3.36 3.25 11.05
CA VAL A 39 -4.75 3.70 10.83
C VAL A 39 -5.72 2.51 10.92
N LEU A 40 -5.39 1.37 10.32
CA LEU A 40 -6.20 0.15 10.46
C LEU A 40 -6.29 -0.29 11.91
N GLN A 41 -5.17 -0.38 12.62
CA GLN A 41 -5.14 -0.77 14.04
C GLN A 41 -6.00 0.16 14.90
N TYR A 42 -5.88 1.45 14.71
CA TYR A 42 -6.65 2.47 15.44
C TYR A 42 -8.16 2.28 15.25
N TYR A 43 -8.61 2.15 13.99
CA TYR A 43 -10.03 1.94 13.72
C TYR A 43 -10.52 0.54 14.05
N LYS A 44 -9.64 -0.46 14.11
CA LYS A 44 -9.98 -1.78 14.65
C LYS A 44 -10.39 -1.68 16.13
N GLY A 45 -9.64 -0.90 16.93
CA GLY A 45 -9.99 -0.65 18.32
C GLY A 45 -11.34 0.05 18.51
N ILE A 46 -11.72 0.94 17.60
CA ILE A 46 -13.01 1.67 17.64
C ILE A 46 -14.17 0.84 17.12
N SER A 47 -13.98 0.16 15.99
CA SER A 47 -15.05 -0.50 15.23
C SER A 47 -15.24 -1.96 15.64
N GLY A 48 -14.25 -2.55 16.33
CA GLY A 48 -14.28 -3.94 16.80
C GLY A 48 -14.20 -4.98 15.69
N TYR A 49 -13.90 -4.62 14.44
CA TYR A 49 -13.84 -5.57 13.34
C TYR A 49 -12.72 -6.60 13.53
N LYS A 50 -12.90 -7.78 12.97
CA LYS A 50 -11.83 -8.78 12.87
C LYS A 50 -11.17 -8.67 11.49
N LEU A 51 -9.85 -8.70 11.48
CA LEU A 51 -9.03 -8.71 10.27
C LEU A 51 -8.39 -10.09 10.11
N HIS A 52 -8.99 -10.94 9.28
CA HIS A 52 -8.51 -12.31 9.07
C HIS A 52 -7.25 -12.34 8.20
N ALA A 53 -7.15 -11.50 7.17
CA ALA A 53 -5.95 -11.40 6.36
C ALA A 53 -5.79 -10.02 5.75
N PHE A 54 -4.55 -9.66 5.43
CA PHE A 54 -4.23 -8.48 4.63
C PHE A 54 -3.02 -8.70 3.73
N CYS A 55 -2.97 -7.93 2.65
CA CYS A 55 -1.79 -7.73 1.84
C CYS A 55 -1.77 -6.30 1.30
N LEU A 56 -0.70 -5.55 1.61
CA LEU A 56 -0.47 -4.21 1.10
C LEU A 56 0.45 -4.29 -0.11
N MET A 57 -0.11 -4.06 -1.29
CA MET A 57 0.62 -3.96 -2.56
C MET A 57 0.93 -2.49 -2.86
N GLY A 58 1.80 -2.22 -3.83
CA GLY A 58 2.18 -0.83 -4.14
C GLY A 58 1.00 0.09 -4.50
N ASN A 59 -0.01 -0.42 -5.21
CA ASN A 59 -1.13 0.37 -5.74
C ASN A 59 -2.51 -0.10 -5.28
N HIS A 60 -2.58 -1.12 -4.43
CA HIS A 60 -3.83 -1.63 -3.87
C HIS A 60 -3.62 -2.37 -2.55
N VAL A 61 -4.72 -2.62 -1.85
CA VAL A 61 -4.77 -3.35 -0.58
C VAL A 61 -5.84 -4.41 -0.68
N HIS A 62 -5.52 -5.62 -0.25
CA HIS A 62 -6.49 -6.69 0.02
C HIS A 62 -6.68 -6.88 1.50
N LEU A 63 -7.92 -6.99 1.95
CA LEU A 63 -8.30 -7.28 3.33
C LEU A 63 -9.38 -8.35 3.34
N LEU A 64 -9.23 -9.36 4.19
CA LEU A 64 -10.30 -10.28 4.56
C LEU A 64 -10.81 -9.87 5.93
N ILE A 65 -12.03 -9.33 6.01
CA ILE A 65 -12.52 -8.58 7.17
C ILE A 65 -13.93 -9.01 7.55
N GLU A 66 -14.19 -9.11 8.85
CA GLU A 66 -15.49 -9.32 9.45
C GLU A 66 -15.88 -8.06 10.25
N PRO A 67 -16.85 -7.24 9.79
CA PRO A 67 -17.31 -6.08 10.55
C PRO A 67 -18.02 -6.50 11.83
N ALA A 68 -17.99 -5.64 12.85
CA ALA A 68 -18.68 -5.88 14.12
C ALA A 68 -19.63 -4.72 14.45
N GLY A 69 -19.15 -3.71 15.17
CA GLY A 69 -20.00 -2.64 15.72
C GLY A 69 -20.56 -1.66 14.68
N GLU A 70 -20.04 -1.66 13.45
CA GLU A 70 -20.48 -0.72 12.41
C GLU A 70 -20.28 -1.26 10.98
N PRO A 71 -21.04 -0.72 10.00
CA PRO A 71 -20.92 -1.16 8.61
C PRO A 71 -19.54 -0.85 8.02
N LEU A 72 -19.03 -1.73 7.14
CA LEU A 72 -17.76 -1.54 6.41
C LEU A 72 -17.65 -0.18 5.71
N GLY A 73 -18.78 0.36 5.22
CA GLY A 73 -18.81 1.69 4.59
C GLY A 73 -18.36 2.80 5.52
N GLN A 74 -18.66 2.69 6.81
CA GLN A 74 -18.26 3.64 7.84
C GLN A 74 -16.77 3.47 8.19
N VAL A 75 -16.35 2.23 8.40
CA VAL A 75 -14.94 1.88 8.68
C VAL A 75 -14.03 2.45 7.59
N PHE A 76 -14.27 2.07 6.34
CA PHE A 76 -13.39 2.47 5.23
C PHE A 76 -13.52 3.93 4.81
N ARG A 77 -14.63 4.60 5.13
CA ARG A 77 -14.72 6.07 5.00
C ARG A 77 -13.71 6.75 5.93
N ARG A 78 -13.60 6.30 7.17
CA ARG A 78 -12.66 6.86 8.16
C ARG A 78 -11.22 6.49 7.86
N VAL A 79 -10.94 5.21 7.60
CA VAL A 79 -9.61 4.73 7.21
C VAL A 79 -9.12 5.49 5.98
N GLY A 80 -9.95 5.56 4.94
CA GLY A 80 -9.59 6.26 3.70
C GLY A 80 -9.36 7.75 3.91
N ALA A 81 -10.25 8.44 4.64
CA ALA A 81 -10.10 9.88 4.89
C ALA A 81 -8.81 10.18 5.68
N LYS A 82 -8.52 9.40 6.74
CA LYS A 82 -7.32 9.59 7.55
C LYS A 82 -6.05 9.36 6.75
N TYR A 83 -5.98 8.24 6.01
CA TYR A 83 -4.82 7.90 5.19
C TYR A 83 -4.59 8.90 4.05
N VAL A 84 -5.65 9.24 3.29
CA VAL A 84 -5.55 10.17 2.15
C VAL A 84 -5.12 11.56 2.61
N SER A 85 -5.64 12.06 3.73
CA SER A 85 -5.24 13.36 4.28
C SER A 85 -3.74 13.38 4.63
N TRP A 86 -3.25 12.33 5.27
CA TRP A 86 -1.83 12.19 5.60
C TRP A 86 -0.95 12.03 4.34
N TYR A 87 -1.34 11.16 3.42
CA TYR A 87 -0.62 10.92 2.17
C TYR A 87 -0.52 12.20 1.32
N ASN A 88 -1.63 12.92 1.18
CA ASN A 88 -1.65 14.17 0.42
C ASN A 88 -0.76 15.25 1.05
N ARG A 89 -0.70 15.31 2.40
CA ARG A 89 0.22 16.22 3.10
C ARG A 89 1.68 15.82 2.89
N LYS A 90 2.01 14.55 3.09
CA LYS A 90 3.38 14.04 2.94
C LYS A 90 3.94 14.28 1.54
N TYR A 91 3.10 14.15 0.51
CA TYR A 91 3.51 14.25 -0.89
C TYR A 91 3.07 15.55 -1.56
N GLU A 92 2.65 16.55 -0.79
CA GLU A 92 2.21 17.87 -1.27
C GLU A 92 1.24 17.79 -2.45
N ARG A 93 0.25 16.93 -2.35
CA ARG A 93 -0.74 16.72 -3.40
C ARG A 93 -2.16 17.00 -2.88
N SER A 94 -3.09 17.15 -3.81
CA SER A 94 -4.52 17.32 -3.53
C SER A 94 -5.36 16.31 -4.32
N GLY A 95 -6.63 16.16 -3.91
CA GLY A 95 -7.59 15.29 -4.59
C GLY A 95 -7.59 13.84 -4.13
N HIS A 96 -8.24 13.00 -4.92
CA HIS A 96 -8.46 11.60 -4.59
C HIS A 96 -7.18 10.77 -4.74
N LEU A 97 -6.95 9.87 -3.79
CA LEU A 97 -5.91 8.85 -3.87
C LEU A 97 -6.48 7.52 -4.35
N PHE A 98 -7.64 7.13 -3.81
CA PHE A 98 -8.33 5.91 -4.20
C PHE A 98 -9.27 6.15 -5.38
N GLN A 99 -9.39 5.14 -6.25
CA GLN A 99 -10.15 5.21 -7.50
C GLN A 99 -11.64 5.45 -7.27
N ASP A 100 -12.21 4.81 -6.24
CA ASP A 100 -13.61 4.93 -5.84
C ASP A 100 -13.70 4.53 -4.35
N ARG A 101 -14.92 4.28 -3.88
CA ARG A 101 -15.10 3.54 -2.64
C ARG A 101 -14.44 2.16 -2.76
N PHE A 102 -14.09 1.55 -1.65
CA PHE A 102 -13.61 0.17 -1.64
C PHE A 102 -14.57 -0.76 -2.39
N ARG A 103 -14.03 -1.75 -3.09
CA ARG A 103 -14.79 -2.89 -3.61
C ARG A 103 -14.93 -3.93 -2.49
N SER A 104 -16.04 -4.64 -2.47
CA SER A 104 -16.23 -5.74 -1.51
C SER A 104 -16.96 -6.89 -2.16
N GLU A 105 -16.53 -8.10 -1.84
CA GLU A 105 -17.12 -9.36 -2.24
C GLU A 105 -17.49 -10.16 -1.01
N ASN A 106 -18.66 -10.81 -1.04
CA ASN A 106 -19.13 -11.65 0.05
C ASN A 106 -18.36 -12.97 0.09
N VAL A 107 -17.91 -13.38 1.27
CA VAL A 107 -17.23 -14.65 1.48
C VAL A 107 -18.17 -15.59 2.23
N ASP A 108 -19.17 -16.13 1.54
CA ASP A 108 -20.34 -16.80 2.13
C ASP A 108 -20.18 -18.31 2.37
N SER A 109 -18.99 -18.88 2.08
CA SER A 109 -18.70 -20.29 2.37
C SER A 109 -17.28 -20.49 2.88
N GLU A 110 -17.07 -21.54 3.68
CA GLU A 110 -15.74 -21.92 4.17
C GLU A 110 -14.77 -22.24 3.02
N GLN A 111 -15.26 -22.90 1.97
CA GLN A 111 -14.44 -23.19 0.80
C GLN A 111 -13.96 -21.89 0.15
N TYR A 112 -14.85 -20.91 -0.04
CA TYR A 112 -14.47 -19.63 -0.63
C TYR A 112 -13.59 -18.79 0.32
N TYR A 113 -13.81 -18.90 1.64
CA TYR A 113 -12.91 -18.30 2.62
C TYR A 113 -11.47 -18.82 2.47
N ARG A 114 -11.29 -20.15 2.34
CA ARG A 114 -9.98 -20.78 2.13
C ARG A 114 -9.31 -20.25 0.85
N THR A 115 -10.08 -20.14 -0.22
CA THR A 115 -9.64 -19.60 -1.52
C THR A 115 -9.18 -18.15 -1.38
N VAL A 116 -10.00 -17.28 -0.79
CA VAL A 116 -9.68 -15.85 -0.61
C VAL A 116 -8.49 -15.66 0.32
N LEU A 117 -8.42 -16.40 1.43
CA LEU A 117 -7.28 -16.36 2.34
C LEU A 117 -5.98 -16.70 1.61
N ARG A 118 -5.94 -17.83 0.87
CA ARG A 118 -4.77 -18.23 0.08
C ARG A 118 -4.41 -17.17 -0.96
N TYR A 119 -5.39 -16.67 -1.68
CA TYR A 119 -5.21 -15.62 -2.67
C TYR A 119 -4.51 -14.38 -2.07
N ILE A 120 -5.01 -13.88 -0.94
CA ILE A 120 -4.43 -12.70 -0.27
C ILE A 120 -2.99 -12.97 0.18
N LEU A 121 -2.73 -14.13 0.77
CA LEU A 121 -1.40 -14.49 1.29
C LEU A 121 -0.39 -14.79 0.17
N GLN A 122 -0.84 -15.21 -1.00
CA GLN A 122 0.01 -15.45 -2.19
C GLN A 122 0.12 -14.25 -3.12
N ASN A 123 -0.63 -13.16 -2.87
CA ASN A 123 -0.65 -12.01 -3.77
C ASN A 123 0.74 -11.44 -4.08
N PRO A 124 1.67 -11.30 -3.11
CA PRO A 124 3.04 -10.85 -3.39
C PRO A 124 3.81 -11.81 -4.30
N MET A 125 3.63 -13.12 -4.14
CA MET A 125 4.26 -14.13 -4.99
C MET A 125 3.70 -14.08 -6.41
N LYS A 126 2.37 -14.02 -6.58
CA LYS A 126 1.71 -13.86 -7.89
C LYS A 126 2.16 -12.56 -8.57
N ALA A 127 2.41 -11.49 -7.83
CA ALA A 127 2.97 -10.25 -8.34
C ALA A 127 4.48 -10.29 -8.61
N GLY A 128 5.16 -11.39 -8.30
CA GLY A 128 6.60 -11.56 -8.49
C GLY A 128 7.46 -10.75 -7.53
N LEU A 129 6.91 -10.30 -6.40
CA LEU A 129 7.64 -9.56 -5.35
C LEU A 129 8.42 -10.52 -4.43
N GLU A 130 7.98 -11.76 -4.35
CA GLU A 130 8.67 -12.83 -3.62
C GLU A 130 8.54 -14.16 -4.36
N ARG A 131 9.47 -15.07 -4.10
CA ARG A 131 9.44 -16.43 -4.69
C ARG A 131 8.56 -17.39 -3.90
N GLN A 132 8.47 -17.18 -2.61
CA GLN A 132 7.65 -17.95 -1.67
C GLN A 132 7.07 -17.00 -0.62
N PRO A 133 5.85 -17.25 -0.10
CA PRO A 133 5.26 -16.41 0.92
C PRO A 133 6.15 -16.27 2.16
N GLY A 134 6.31 -15.02 2.65
CA GLY A 134 6.96 -14.73 3.91
C GLY A 134 8.16 -13.77 3.88
N SER A 135 8.68 -13.40 2.71
CA SER A 135 9.65 -12.31 2.60
C SER A 135 8.99 -10.95 2.44
N TRP A 136 7.74 -10.90 1.93
CA TRP A 136 6.97 -9.69 1.86
C TRP A 136 6.34 -9.36 3.22
N ARG A 137 7.01 -8.45 3.95
CA ARG A 137 6.61 -8.07 5.33
C ARG A 137 5.21 -7.42 5.43
N TRP A 138 4.69 -6.90 4.34
CA TRP A 138 3.40 -6.20 4.26
C TRP A 138 2.23 -7.13 3.96
N SER A 139 2.33 -8.35 4.43
CA SER A 139 1.31 -9.40 4.35
C SER A 139 1.10 -10.05 5.71
N SER A 140 -0.11 -10.50 5.99
CA SER A 140 -0.45 -11.24 7.21
C SER A 140 0.08 -12.68 7.23
N TYR A 141 0.85 -13.13 6.22
CA TYR A 141 1.39 -14.49 6.19
C TYR A 141 2.24 -14.83 7.43
N LEU A 142 3.07 -13.88 7.90
CA LEU A 142 3.91 -14.09 9.07
C LEU A 142 3.10 -14.25 10.37
N ALA A 143 1.94 -13.63 10.49
CA ALA A 143 1.02 -13.83 11.61
C ALA A 143 0.57 -15.30 11.70
N TYR A 144 0.25 -15.89 10.55
CA TYR A 144 -0.09 -17.30 10.46
C TYR A 144 1.10 -18.22 10.71
N ARG A 145 2.29 -17.87 10.21
CA ARG A 145 3.49 -18.70 10.33
C ARG A 145 4.09 -18.67 11.74
N LYS A 146 4.20 -17.48 12.35
CA LYS A 146 4.91 -17.28 13.64
C LYS A 146 3.98 -17.20 14.85
N GLY A 147 2.74 -16.77 14.67
CA GLY A 147 1.72 -16.78 15.71
C GLY A 147 1.76 -15.63 16.71
N ALA A 148 2.51 -14.57 16.50
CA ALA A 148 2.61 -13.48 17.46
C ALA A 148 2.54 -12.08 16.82
N GLY A 149 2.05 -11.10 17.60
CA GLY A 149 2.28 -9.67 17.39
C GLY A 149 1.67 -9.06 16.12
N SER A 150 0.44 -9.43 15.74
CA SER A 150 -0.18 -8.90 14.52
C SER A 150 -1.57 -8.32 14.79
N ILE A 151 -1.97 -7.33 13.99
CA ILE A 151 -3.36 -6.87 13.88
C ILE A 151 -4.32 -7.98 13.44
N THR A 152 -3.80 -9.10 12.93
CA THR A 152 -4.54 -10.20 12.29
C THR A 152 -5.20 -11.11 13.32
N ASP A 153 -6.49 -11.38 13.15
CA ASP A 153 -7.25 -12.34 13.94
C ASP A 153 -7.15 -13.72 13.30
N THR A 154 -6.20 -14.51 13.74
CA THR A 154 -5.83 -15.78 13.07
C THR A 154 -6.68 -16.97 13.52
N GLN A 155 -7.34 -16.92 14.68
CA GLN A 155 -7.96 -18.08 15.31
C GLN A 155 -8.99 -18.77 14.42
N TYR A 156 -9.92 -18.02 13.84
CA TYR A 156 -10.94 -18.59 12.95
C TYR A 156 -10.35 -19.40 11.78
N ALA A 157 -9.32 -18.87 11.14
CA ALA A 157 -8.66 -19.59 10.06
C ALA A 157 -7.91 -20.83 10.56
N LEU A 158 -7.21 -20.74 11.70
CA LEU A 158 -6.50 -21.87 12.28
C LEU A 158 -7.45 -23.02 12.64
N ASP A 159 -8.61 -22.71 13.21
CA ASP A 159 -9.66 -23.70 13.53
C ASP A 159 -10.20 -24.34 12.25
N LEU A 160 -10.52 -23.52 11.24
CA LEU A 160 -11.05 -23.98 9.96
C LEU A 160 -10.10 -24.91 9.21
N PHE A 161 -8.78 -24.70 9.30
CA PHE A 161 -7.79 -25.54 8.64
C PHE A 161 -7.31 -26.73 9.49
N GLY A 162 -7.72 -26.83 10.74
CA GLY A 162 -7.23 -27.85 11.67
C GLY A 162 -5.79 -27.59 12.13
N GLY A 163 -5.40 -26.31 12.19
CA GLY A 163 -4.12 -25.87 12.73
C GLY A 163 -3.20 -25.20 11.72
N ARG A 164 -2.12 -24.66 12.27
CA ARG A 164 -1.14 -23.84 11.54
C ARG A 164 -0.47 -24.57 10.38
N ASP A 165 0.03 -25.77 10.62
CA ASP A 165 0.79 -26.52 9.61
C ASP A 165 -0.07 -26.89 8.40
N ALA A 166 -1.34 -27.22 8.64
CA ALA A 166 -2.30 -27.51 7.57
C ALA A 166 -2.60 -26.25 6.74
N LEU A 167 -2.80 -25.10 7.40
CA LEU A 167 -2.99 -23.81 6.74
C LEU A 167 -1.76 -23.45 5.89
N ILE A 168 -0.55 -23.52 6.44
CA ILE A 168 0.68 -23.18 5.73
C ILE A 168 0.88 -24.11 4.52
N ARG A 169 0.69 -25.42 4.68
CA ARG A 169 0.75 -26.36 3.54
C ARG A 169 -0.24 -25.98 2.44
N PHE A 170 -1.47 -25.62 2.81
CA PHE A 170 -2.48 -25.19 1.85
C PHE A 170 -2.09 -23.91 1.12
N VAL A 171 -1.56 -22.91 1.83
CA VAL A 171 -1.10 -21.65 1.23
C VAL A 171 0.07 -21.85 0.29
N LEU A 172 0.94 -22.83 0.53
CA LEU A 172 2.10 -23.11 -0.32
C LEU A 172 1.76 -23.91 -1.59
N GLN A 173 0.55 -24.47 -1.69
CA GLN A 173 0.14 -25.21 -2.90
C GLN A 173 -0.08 -24.25 -4.08
N GLY A 174 0.39 -24.66 -5.26
CA GLY A 174 0.04 -23.99 -6.52
C GLY A 174 -1.47 -24.10 -6.78
N ASN A 175 -2.05 -23.06 -7.38
CA ASN A 175 -3.49 -23.01 -7.65
C ASN A 175 -3.83 -22.02 -8.77
N ASP A 176 -5.01 -22.21 -9.33
CA ASP A 176 -5.65 -21.34 -10.32
C ASP A 176 -6.89 -20.65 -9.69
N ASP A 177 -6.79 -20.21 -8.43
CA ASP A 177 -7.89 -19.59 -7.70
C ASP A 177 -8.38 -18.32 -8.40
N LEU A 178 -9.67 -18.31 -8.75
CA LEU A 178 -10.38 -17.15 -9.28
C LEU A 178 -11.01 -16.35 -8.14
N VAL A 179 -10.53 -15.13 -7.94
CA VAL A 179 -11.02 -14.19 -6.92
C VAL A 179 -11.26 -12.83 -7.58
N MET A 180 -12.13 -12.01 -7.03
CA MET A 180 -12.63 -10.73 -7.58
C MET A 180 -11.57 -9.80 -8.22
N ASP A 181 -10.28 -10.03 -8.03
CA ASP A 181 -9.23 -9.09 -8.45
C ASP A 181 -8.26 -9.63 -9.52
N GLU A 182 -8.66 -10.62 -10.32
CA GLU A 182 -7.80 -11.17 -11.39
C GLU A 182 -7.29 -10.12 -12.39
N GLU A 183 -8.00 -9.01 -12.55
CA GLU A 183 -7.57 -7.90 -13.40
C GLU A 183 -6.45 -7.04 -12.78
N SER A 184 -6.03 -7.34 -11.54
CA SER A 184 -5.08 -6.49 -10.81
C SER A 184 -3.63 -6.70 -11.20
N TYR A 185 -3.28 -7.80 -11.84
CA TYR A 185 -1.92 -8.04 -12.30
C TYR A 185 -1.66 -7.31 -13.62
N ASP A 186 -1.19 -6.09 -13.53
CA ASP A 186 -0.62 -5.38 -14.66
C ASP A 186 0.90 -5.24 -14.42
N PRO A 187 1.75 -5.86 -15.27
CA PRO A 187 3.20 -5.78 -15.14
C PRO A 187 3.76 -4.35 -15.07
N ARG A 188 3.01 -3.36 -15.60
CA ARG A 188 3.40 -1.95 -15.57
C ARG A 188 3.40 -1.35 -14.17
N PHE A 189 2.67 -1.96 -13.21
CA PHE A 189 2.53 -1.49 -11.84
C PHE A 189 3.31 -2.33 -10.82
N ARG A 190 4.31 -3.10 -11.26
CA ARG A 190 5.21 -3.80 -10.34
C ARG A 190 5.93 -2.79 -9.44
N GLU A 191 6.07 -3.11 -8.18
CA GLU A 191 6.64 -2.22 -7.17
C GLU A 191 8.11 -1.88 -7.44
N ASP A 192 8.86 -2.83 -7.99
CA ASP A 192 10.26 -2.64 -8.39
C ASP A 192 10.42 -1.97 -9.77
N ARG A 193 9.32 -1.86 -10.55
CA ARG A 193 9.36 -1.35 -11.93
C ARG A 193 9.99 0.05 -12.04
N PRO A 194 9.62 1.05 -11.23
CA PRO A 194 10.21 2.37 -11.33
C PRO A 194 11.74 2.37 -11.11
N LYS A 195 12.21 1.57 -10.14
CA LYS A 195 13.65 1.41 -9.88
C LYS A 195 14.37 0.71 -11.04
N ARG A 196 13.76 -0.30 -11.62
CA ARG A 196 14.29 -1.01 -12.81
C ARG A 196 14.32 -0.13 -14.05
N ILE A 197 13.31 0.72 -14.24
CA ILE A 197 13.28 1.72 -15.31
C ILE A 197 14.43 2.70 -15.13
N MET A 198 14.59 3.28 -13.94
CA MET A 198 15.69 4.17 -13.65
C MET A 198 17.03 3.51 -13.95
N LEU A 199 17.30 2.32 -13.41
CA LEU A 199 18.54 1.59 -13.65
C LEU A 199 18.80 1.35 -15.14
N ARG A 200 17.77 0.93 -15.90
CA ARG A 200 17.88 0.66 -17.34
C ARG A 200 18.18 1.91 -18.16
N ILE A 201 17.53 3.03 -17.83
CA ILE A 201 17.65 4.29 -18.60
C ILE A 201 18.93 5.03 -18.23
N THR A 202 19.31 5.04 -16.95
CA THR A 202 20.38 5.92 -16.43
C THR A 202 21.64 5.18 -16.01
N ASN A 203 21.57 3.86 -15.89
CA ASN A 203 22.58 3.00 -15.25
C ASN A 203 22.85 3.38 -13.78
N CYS A 204 21.94 4.11 -13.12
CA CYS A 204 22.02 4.50 -11.72
C CYS A 204 21.01 3.67 -10.89
N ASP A 205 21.45 3.17 -9.74
CA ASP A 205 20.65 2.37 -8.82
C ASP A 205 20.21 3.12 -7.55
N ASN A 206 20.73 4.35 -7.37
CA ASN A 206 20.47 5.17 -6.19
C ASN A 206 20.45 6.68 -6.53
N PRO A 207 19.86 7.52 -5.66
CA PRO A 207 19.76 8.97 -5.88
C PRO A 207 21.11 9.67 -6.04
N SER A 208 22.12 9.27 -5.26
CA SER A 208 23.43 9.92 -5.27
C SER A 208 24.13 9.73 -6.62
N ALA A 209 24.05 8.53 -7.19
CA ALA A 209 24.59 8.26 -8.53
C ALA A 209 23.86 9.08 -9.60
N PHE A 210 22.52 9.20 -9.51
CA PHE A 210 21.74 10.01 -10.45
C PHE A 210 22.11 11.50 -10.37
N GLN A 211 22.33 12.04 -9.18
CA GLN A 211 22.67 13.45 -8.98
C GLN A 211 24.07 13.81 -9.48
N GLN A 212 24.95 12.83 -9.70
CA GLN A 212 26.28 13.05 -10.31
C GLN A 212 26.23 13.16 -11.84
N LEU A 213 25.12 12.83 -12.48
CA LEU A 213 24.95 12.99 -13.92
C LEU A 213 24.88 14.47 -14.30
N GLU A 214 25.23 14.78 -15.55
CA GLU A 214 25.05 16.12 -16.08
C GLU A 214 23.60 16.59 -16.03
N ARG A 215 23.36 17.88 -15.75
CA ARG A 215 22.03 18.46 -15.56
C ARG A 215 21.09 18.24 -16.75
N ASP A 216 21.60 18.32 -17.97
CA ASP A 216 20.78 18.12 -19.15
C ASP A 216 20.42 16.64 -19.34
N ALA A 217 21.32 15.71 -19.03
CA ALA A 217 21.05 14.30 -18.99
C ALA A 217 19.99 13.95 -17.89
N GLN A 218 20.12 14.52 -16.69
CA GLN A 218 19.12 14.37 -15.63
C GLN A 218 17.72 14.79 -16.09
N ARG A 219 17.60 15.93 -16.78
CA ARG A 219 16.32 16.43 -17.32
C ARG A 219 15.72 15.48 -18.32
N GLU A 220 16.54 14.96 -19.22
CA GLU A 220 16.09 14.03 -20.26
C GLU A 220 15.66 12.69 -19.65
N TYR A 221 16.41 12.15 -18.71
CA TYR A 221 16.06 10.91 -18.01
C TYR A 221 14.78 11.05 -17.18
N VAL A 222 14.55 12.21 -16.54
CA VAL A 222 13.28 12.50 -15.85
C VAL A 222 12.08 12.42 -16.81
N ARG A 223 12.22 12.97 -18.03
CA ARG A 223 11.17 12.90 -19.05
C ARG A 223 10.95 11.47 -19.54
N GLN A 224 12.02 10.72 -19.77
CA GLN A 224 11.95 9.33 -20.20
C GLN A 224 11.28 8.43 -19.13
N MET A 225 11.66 8.58 -17.85
CA MET A 225 11.00 7.86 -16.77
C MET A 225 9.50 8.20 -16.70
N TYR A 226 9.13 9.47 -16.88
CA TYR A 226 7.74 9.88 -16.88
C TYR A 226 6.96 9.33 -18.07
N ALA A 227 7.56 9.29 -19.25
CA ALA A 227 6.97 8.69 -20.45
C ALA A 227 6.72 7.18 -20.30
N GLU A 228 7.45 6.51 -19.40
CA GLU A 228 7.21 5.11 -19.03
C GLU A 228 6.30 4.94 -17.81
N ASP A 229 5.42 5.90 -17.55
CA ASP A 229 4.43 5.88 -16.46
C ASP A 229 5.04 5.86 -15.03
N VAL A 230 6.30 6.27 -14.85
CA VAL A 230 6.85 6.49 -13.51
C VAL A 230 6.27 7.80 -12.97
N THR A 231 5.61 7.74 -11.81
CA THR A 231 4.94 8.92 -11.25
C THR A 231 5.95 9.99 -10.79
N LEU A 232 5.51 11.24 -10.73
CA LEU A 232 6.33 12.36 -10.25
C LEU A 232 6.93 12.07 -8.85
N SER A 233 6.14 11.50 -7.93
CA SER A 233 6.60 11.14 -6.60
C SER A 233 7.67 10.04 -6.62
N GLN A 234 7.51 9.04 -7.50
CA GLN A 234 8.52 7.99 -7.68
C GLN A 234 9.81 8.55 -8.28
N ILE A 235 9.72 9.42 -9.30
CA ILE A 235 10.88 10.09 -9.89
C ILE A 235 11.62 10.92 -8.83
N THR A 236 10.90 11.72 -8.04
CA THR A 236 11.46 12.49 -6.93
C THR A 236 12.26 11.62 -5.97
N ARG A 237 11.66 10.51 -5.50
CA ARG A 237 12.31 9.57 -4.58
C ARG A 237 13.54 8.89 -5.19
N LEU A 238 13.41 8.42 -6.43
CA LEU A 238 14.46 7.68 -7.11
C LEU A 238 15.66 8.55 -7.49
N THR A 239 15.41 9.80 -7.86
CA THR A 239 16.46 10.74 -8.30
C THR A 239 17.01 11.61 -7.17
N GLY A 240 16.29 11.70 -6.03
CA GLY A 240 16.62 12.64 -4.95
C GLY A 240 16.41 14.11 -5.33
N MET A 241 15.82 14.39 -6.50
CA MET A 241 15.54 15.76 -6.93
C MET A 241 14.31 16.33 -6.19
N PRO A 242 14.29 17.63 -5.85
CA PRO A 242 13.12 18.27 -5.30
C PRO A 242 11.91 18.12 -6.23
N LYS A 243 10.72 17.90 -5.66
CA LYS A 243 9.46 17.70 -6.41
C LYS A 243 9.17 18.88 -7.35
N THR A 244 9.44 20.10 -6.90
CA THR A 244 9.31 21.33 -7.71
C THR A 244 10.21 21.32 -8.94
N THR A 245 11.42 20.80 -8.81
CA THR A 245 12.37 20.66 -9.92
C THR A 245 11.88 19.63 -10.93
N VAL A 246 11.47 18.44 -10.48
CA VAL A 246 10.90 17.40 -11.35
C VAL A 246 9.67 17.93 -12.08
N TYR A 247 8.77 18.63 -11.36
CA TYR A 247 7.57 19.23 -11.95
C TYR A 247 7.91 20.25 -13.07
N ARG A 248 8.91 21.14 -12.83
CA ARG A 248 9.36 22.14 -13.82
C ARG A 248 9.93 21.47 -15.06
N ILE A 249 10.72 20.41 -14.90
CA ILE A 249 11.27 19.63 -16.02
C ILE A 249 10.16 19.04 -16.88
N LEU A 250 9.15 18.44 -16.25
CA LEU A 250 8.02 17.81 -16.94
C LEU A 250 7.10 18.82 -17.64
N LYS A 251 6.98 20.03 -17.09
CA LYS A 251 6.22 21.14 -17.72
C LYS A 251 7.03 21.91 -18.77
N GLY A 252 8.27 21.54 -19.05
CA GLY A 252 9.11 22.23 -20.03
C GLY A 252 9.60 23.61 -19.57
N ILE A 253 9.47 23.95 -18.27
CA ILE A 253 9.92 25.23 -17.71
C ILE A 253 11.42 25.15 -17.45
N ARG A 254 12.20 26.08 -18.02
CA ARG A 254 13.64 26.15 -17.76
C ARG A 254 13.90 26.44 -16.28
N VAL A 255 14.74 25.61 -15.65
CA VAL A 255 15.24 25.83 -14.29
C VAL A 255 16.38 26.81 -14.37
N THR A 256 16.21 28.04 -13.86
CA THR A 256 17.31 29.01 -13.67
C THR A 256 17.86 28.85 -12.25
N ASP A 257 19.17 28.94 -12.09
CA ASP A 257 19.93 28.63 -10.85
C ASP A 257 19.59 29.52 -9.62
N SER A 258 18.75 30.54 -9.80
CA SER A 258 18.44 31.54 -8.76
C SER A 258 17.30 31.17 -7.79
N ALA A 259 16.68 29.98 -7.90
CA ALA A 259 15.54 29.60 -7.07
C ALA A 259 15.87 28.60 -5.95
N GLU A 260 17.10 28.10 -5.88
CA GLU A 260 17.48 27.07 -4.86
C GLU A 260 17.72 27.63 -3.46
N GLN A 261 17.83 28.96 -3.28
CA GLN A 261 18.18 29.58 -1.98
C GLN A 261 16.98 30.05 -1.12
N LYS A 262 15.73 29.81 -1.51
CA LYS A 262 14.55 30.37 -0.80
C LYS A 262 13.58 29.35 -0.19
N VAL A 263 13.94 28.10 -0.03
CA VAL A 263 13.02 27.08 0.55
C VAL A 263 13.47 26.58 1.93
N GLU A 264 14.51 27.13 2.52
CA GLU A 264 14.79 26.90 3.96
C GLU A 264 14.13 28.01 4.78
N GLN A 265 13.06 27.70 5.44
CA GLN A 265 12.43 28.27 6.63
C GLN A 265 10.89 28.32 6.49
N LYS A 266 10.25 27.22 6.77
CA LYS A 266 8.91 27.20 7.39
C LYS A 266 8.92 26.16 8.49
N GLU A 267 8.84 26.64 9.72
CA GLU A 267 8.64 25.80 10.90
C GLU A 267 7.35 24.97 10.80
N PRO A 268 7.34 23.72 11.28
CA PRO A 268 6.15 22.89 11.28
C PRO A 268 5.08 23.49 12.21
N SER A 269 3.82 23.37 11.83
CA SER A 269 2.69 23.89 12.59
C SER A 269 2.50 23.16 13.94
N PRO A 270 1.92 23.81 14.95
CA PRO A 270 1.76 23.26 16.33
C PRO A 270 1.05 21.90 16.42
N LEU A 271 0.28 21.51 15.42
CA LEU A 271 -0.38 20.19 15.34
C LEU A 271 0.60 19.00 15.14
N PHE A 272 1.86 19.28 14.85
CA PHE A 272 2.88 18.23 14.70
C PHE A 272 3.35 17.72 16.08
N HIS A 273 3.40 18.58 17.09
CA HIS A 273 3.84 18.21 18.45
C HIS A 273 2.85 17.29 19.18
N GLU A 274 1.54 17.48 19.02
CA GLU A 274 0.54 16.57 19.63
C GLU A 274 0.54 15.16 19.04
N MET A 275 1.10 15.00 17.83
CA MET A 275 1.22 13.68 17.18
C MET A 275 2.55 12.99 17.50
N GLU A 276 3.63 13.73 17.81
CA GLU A 276 4.90 13.15 18.27
C GLU A 276 4.77 12.55 19.67
N GLU A 277 4.00 13.16 20.57
CA GLU A 277 3.76 12.57 21.89
C GLU A 277 2.97 11.25 21.83
N ALA A 278 2.11 11.07 20.83
CA ALA A 278 1.48 9.77 20.57
C ALA A 278 2.44 8.74 19.93
N PHE A 279 3.55 9.20 19.34
CA PHE A 279 4.57 8.35 18.70
C PHE A 279 5.60 7.84 19.70
N VAL A 280 5.94 8.62 20.73
CA VAL A 280 6.90 8.22 21.79
C VAL A 280 6.36 7.06 22.65
N PHE A 281 5.06 6.84 22.69
CA PHE A 281 4.47 5.71 23.42
C PHE A 281 4.57 4.35 22.66
N ASN A 282 5.15 4.31 21.47
CA ASN A 282 5.12 3.13 20.59
C ASN A 282 6.49 2.59 20.16
N GLU A 283 7.60 3.05 20.77
CA GLU A 283 8.93 2.43 20.55
C GLU A 283 9.02 0.96 20.99
N SER A 284 8.04 0.48 21.78
CA SER A 284 7.91 -0.93 22.14
C SER A 284 7.33 -1.84 21.04
N ILE A 285 6.96 -1.29 19.86
CA ILE A 285 6.40 -2.09 18.75
C ILE A 285 7.47 -2.52 17.73
N GLU A 286 8.67 -1.93 17.73
CA GLU A 286 9.73 -2.33 16.76
C GLU A 286 10.27 -3.75 17.00
N GLU A 287 10.09 -4.35 18.17
CA GLU A 287 10.48 -5.74 18.42
C GLU A 287 9.44 -6.80 18.01
N VAL A 288 8.29 -6.40 17.50
CA VAL A 288 7.15 -7.31 17.23
C VAL A 288 6.82 -7.45 15.74
N TRP A 289 7.54 -6.76 14.84
CA TRP A 289 7.30 -6.84 13.38
C TRP A 289 8.41 -7.52 12.59
#